data_bca57fc99182e2507a8bae71ff91f718
#
_entry.id   bca57fc99182e2507a8bae71ff91f718
#
_cell.length_a   1.000
_cell.length_b   1.000
_cell.length_c   1.000
_cell.angle_alpha   90.00
_cell.angle_beta   90.00
_cell.angle_gamma   90.00
#
_symmetry.space_group_name_H-M   'P 1'
#
loop_
_entity.id
_entity.type
_entity.pdbx_description
1 polymer ?
#
loop_
_entity_poly.entity_id
_entity_poly.type
_entity_poly.pdbx_seq_one_letter_code
_entity_poly.pdbx_strand_id
1 'polypeptide(L)'
;MNHKPKHGAIFWLFLAPVLFAFIVVIVVPFVLGAWYSFTNWTSTARAGQTLHLVGLINYAGILKDPSFLYSFAITAAYTLMNMVAINVVSFALAMLVTRPLKGRNIYRAGFFVPNLIGGLILGYIWQFIFNSAIPSLGTAVGLTALANPANLMLARSTTALVAMVIVGTWQYAGYIMVIYVAAIETIPQELNEASFIDGASPWRRLRSITMPLTRQAFTVTLFLTLVNSFKQFDVNVSLTAGGPSVIFAGKPLYGTELLAMNIYDQGLRADDMAGGQARAVVFFVVLVIVAVIQVAANKRREVEL
;
A
#
# COMPACT_ATOMS: atom_id res chain seq x y z
N MET A 1 4.01 30.61 47.51
CA MET A 1 3.42 29.28 47.30
C MET A 1 3.42 28.98 45.80
N ASN A 2 4.36 28.15 45.36
CA ASN A 2 4.51 27.77 43.92
C ASN A 2 3.48 26.66 43.58
N HIS A 3 2.37 27.03 43.01
CA HIS A 3 1.48 26.08 42.34
C HIS A 3 2.10 25.63 41.03
N LYS A 4 2.91 24.56 41.06
CA LYS A 4 3.23 23.82 39.83
C LYS A 4 1.90 23.27 39.27
N PRO A 5 1.56 23.55 38.02
CA PRO A 5 0.27 23.14 37.47
C PRO A 5 0.14 21.62 37.46
N LYS A 6 -0.99 21.10 37.96
CA LYS A 6 -1.39 19.67 37.95
C LYS A 6 -1.66 19.13 36.51
N HIS A 7 -1.21 19.83 35.48
CA HIS A 7 -1.46 19.45 34.08
C HIS A 7 -0.81 18.11 33.66
N GLY A 8 0.28 17.70 34.34
CA GLY A 8 0.92 16.43 34.04
C GLY A 8 0.07 15.20 34.38
N ALA A 9 -0.62 15.21 35.54
CA ALA A 9 -1.46 14.08 35.95
C ALA A 9 -2.69 13.94 35.03
N ILE A 10 -3.30 15.06 34.66
CA ILE A 10 -4.46 15.08 33.74
C ILE A 10 -4.02 14.60 32.34
N PHE A 11 -2.88 15.06 31.84
CA PHE A 11 -2.33 14.60 30.57
C PHE A 11 -2.13 13.08 30.54
N TRP A 12 -1.48 12.51 31.55
CA TRP A 12 -1.26 11.08 31.65
C TRP A 12 -2.56 10.28 31.80
N LEU A 13 -3.53 10.81 32.52
CA LEU A 13 -4.86 10.15 32.68
C LEU A 13 -5.58 9.99 31.34
N PHE A 14 -5.55 11.01 30.47
CA PHE A 14 -6.16 10.93 29.15
C PHE A 14 -5.33 10.11 28.15
N LEU A 15 -4.00 10.13 28.26
CA LEU A 15 -3.11 9.42 27.37
C LEU A 15 -3.01 7.91 27.72
N ALA A 16 -3.10 7.54 28.99
CA ALA A 16 -2.89 6.18 29.47
C ALA A 16 -3.78 5.12 28.81
N PRO A 17 -5.10 5.30 28.60
CA PRO A 17 -5.93 4.29 27.94
C PRO A 17 -5.47 4.00 26.50
N VAL A 18 -5.11 5.05 25.76
CA VAL A 18 -4.64 4.91 24.37
C VAL A 18 -3.27 4.24 24.33
N LEU A 19 -2.33 4.66 25.19
CA LEU A 19 -1.02 4.02 25.30
C LEU A 19 -1.13 2.56 25.74
N PHE A 20 -1.99 2.26 26.70
CA PHE A 20 -2.22 0.89 27.14
C PHE A 20 -2.72 0.02 25.98
N ALA A 21 -3.75 0.47 25.25
CA ALA A 21 -4.27 -0.25 24.09
C ALA A 21 -3.19 -0.43 23.01
N PHE A 22 -2.41 0.60 22.71
CA PHE A 22 -1.31 0.54 21.76
C PHE A 22 -0.23 -0.49 22.16
N ILE A 23 0.18 -0.46 23.44
CA ILE A 23 1.19 -1.38 23.94
C ILE A 23 0.68 -2.83 23.88
N VAL A 24 -0.54 -3.09 24.39
CA VAL A 24 -1.09 -4.46 24.48
C VAL A 24 -1.41 -5.04 23.09
N VAL A 25 -1.94 -4.23 22.18
CA VAL A 25 -2.42 -4.73 20.86
C VAL A 25 -1.33 -4.71 19.79
N ILE A 26 -0.38 -3.79 19.87
CA ILE A 26 0.64 -3.63 18.82
C ILE A 26 2.05 -4.00 19.32
N VAL A 27 2.50 -3.38 20.42
CA VAL A 27 3.89 -3.55 20.86
C VAL A 27 4.15 -4.95 21.40
N VAL A 28 3.28 -5.46 22.27
CA VAL A 28 3.46 -6.80 22.87
C VAL A 28 3.43 -7.91 21.82
N PRO A 29 2.45 -8.01 20.89
CA PRO A 29 2.47 -9.03 19.84
C PRO A 29 3.67 -8.90 18.91
N PHE A 30 4.11 -7.68 18.58
CA PHE A 30 5.29 -7.47 17.76
C PHE A 30 6.57 -7.98 18.43
N VAL A 31 6.77 -7.64 19.71
CA VAL A 31 7.94 -8.10 20.48
C VAL A 31 7.93 -9.62 20.66
N LEU A 32 6.76 -10.21 20.96
CA LEU A 32 6.61 -11.66 21.05
C LEU A 32 6.87 -12.34 19.68
N GLY A 33 6.34 -11.78 18.59
CA GLY A 33 6.62 -12.30 17.25
C GLY A 33 8.11 -12.23 16.91
N ALA A 34 8.78 -11.10 17.23
CA ALA A 34 10.22 -10.98 17.06
C ALA A 34 11.00 -11.99 17.90
N TRP A 35 10.56 -12.26 19.14
CA TRP A 35 11.16 -13.31 19.97
C TRP A 35 10.95 -14.71 19.37
N TYR A 36 9.73 -15.05 18.97
CA TYR A 36 9.41 -16.34 18.36
C TYR A 36 10.14 -16.60 17.04
N SER A 37 10.55 -15.57 16.32
CA SER A 37 11.34 -15.69 15.09
C SER A 37 12.72 -16.37 15.29
N PHE A 38 13.22 -16.41 16.53
CA PHE A 38 14.48 -17.09 16.91
C PHE A 38 14.26 -18.50 17.43
N THR A 39 13.03 -19.02 17.34
CA THR A 39 12.64 -20.33 17.89
C THR A 39 12.27 -21.32 16.78
N ASN A 40 11.92 -22.54 17.17
CA ASN A 40 11.37 -23.59 16.30
C ASN A 40 9.83 -23.65 16.37
N TRP A 41 9.15 -22.55 16.65
CA TRP A 41 7.69 -22.53 16.89
C TRP A 41 6.88 -22.89 15.63
N THR A 42 5.91 -23.81 15.83
CA THR A 42 4.90 -24.21 14.83
C THR A 42 3.49 -23.94 15.41
N SER A 43 2.45 -23.82 14.57
CA SER A 43 1.08 -23.56 15.01
C SER A 43 0.44 -24.81 15.64
N THR A 44 0.76 -25.97 15.07
CA THR A 44 0.38 -27.27 15.62
C THR A 44 1.50 -27.78 16.52
N ALA A 45 1.45 -27.40 17.80
CA ALA A 45 2.35 -28.01 18.79
C ALA A 45 2.13 -29.52 18.78
N ARG A 46 2.99 -30.27 18.07
CA ARG A 46 2.97 -31.72 18.12
C ARG A 46 3.21 -32.13 19.56
N ALA A 47 2.41 -33.06 20.07
CA ALA A 47 2.59 -33.57 21.42
C ALA A 47 4.05 -34.00 21.67
N GLY A 48 4.72 -33.29 22.61
CA GLY A 48 6.14 -33.52 22.91
C GLY A 48 7.15 -32.60 22.23
N GLN A 49 6.71 -31.64 21.38
CA GLN A 49 7.63 -30.67 20.82
C GLN A 49 7.95 -29.59 21.88
N THR A 50 9.19 -29.51 22.30
CA THR A 50 9.66 -28.42 23.18
C THR A 50 10.06 -27.22 22.38
N LEU A 51 9.57 -26.03 22.79
CA LEU A 51 10.02 -24.76 22.24
C LEU A 51 11.47 -24.51 22.64
N HIS A 52 12.36 -24.37 21.67
CA HIS A 52 13.76 -24.02 21.93
C HIS A 52 14.28 -22.97 20.96
N LEU A 53 15.33 -22.27 21.37
CA LEU A 53 15.99 -21.26 20.57
C LEU A 53 16.83 -21.94 19.47
N VAL A 54 16.64 -21.49 18.23
CA VAL A 54 17.43 -21.91 17.05
C VAL A 54 18.35 -20.81 16.53
N GLY A 55 18.36 -19.64 17.18
CA GLY A 55 19.17 -18.49 16.78
C GLY A 55 18.77 -17.93 15.42
N LEU A 56 19.72 -17.68 14.54
CA LEU A 56 19.50 -17.03 13.23
C LEU A 56 19.19 -18.01 12.09
N ILE A 57 18.90 -19.28 12.37
CA ILE A 57 18.64 -20.29 11.33
C ILE A 57 17.47 -19.91 10.43
N ASN A 58 16.37 -19.40 11.01
CA ASN A 58 15.21 -18.96 10.25
C ASN A 58 15.57 -17.80 9.29
N TYR A 59 16.36 -16.85 9.72
CA TYR A 59 16.83 -15.73 8.89
C TYR A 59 17.78 -16.16 7.78
N ALA A 60 18.70 -17.10 8.07
CA ALA A 60 19.57 -17.66 7.03
C ALA A 60 18.78 -18.45 5.97
N GLY A 61 17.69 -19.12 6.38
CA GLY A 61 16.75 -19.80 5.49
C GLY A 61 16.06 -18.85 4.50
N ILE A 62 15.62 -17.68 4.97
CA ILE A 62 14.91 -16.68 4.16
C ILE A 62 15.74 -16.24 2.94
N LEU A 63 17.03 -15.98 3.11
CA LEU A 63 17.91 -15.51 2.04
C LEU A 63 18.19 -16.59 0.96
N LYS A 64 17.92 -17.84 1.26
CA LYS A 64 18.08 -18.99 0.35
C LYS A 64 16.77 -19.47 -0.24
N ASP A 65 15.63 -18.94 0.22
CA ASP A 65 14.31 -19.35 -0.24
C ASP A 65 13.88 -18.58 -1.51
N PRO A 66 13.79 -19.27 -2.67
CA PRO A 66 13.35 -18.63 -3.91
C PRO A 66 11.96 -18.01 -3.82
N SER A 67 11.04 -18.56 -2.99
CA SER A 67 9.69 -18.03 -2.80
C SER A 67 9.74 -16.64 -2.15
N PHE A 68 10.51 -16.51 -1.07
CA PHE A 68 10.67 -15.21 -0.40
C PHE A 68 11.33 -14.16 -1.31
N LEU A 69 12.41 -14.52 -2.01
CA LEU A 69 13.13 -13.61 -2.90
C LEU A 69 12.23 -13.13 -4.06
N TYR A 70 11.44 -14.04 -4.63
CA TYR A 70 10.49 -13.71 -5.67
C TYR A 70 9.39 -12.80 -5.16
N SER A 71 8.75 -13.15 -4.02
CA SER A 71 7.70 -12.34 -3.40
C SER A 71 8.21 -10.95 -2.99
N PHE A 72 9.47 -10.85 -2.57
CA PHE A 72 10.12 -9.55 -2.31
C PHE A 72 10.22 -8.70 -3.58
N ALA A 73 10.73 -9.28 -4.66
CA ALA A 73 10.89 -8.58 -5.95
C ALA A 73 9.55 -8.13 -6.52
N ILE A 74 8.53 -9.01 -6.49
CA ILE A 74 7.17 -8.68 -6.95
C ILE A 74 6.52 -7.62 -6.08
N THR A 75 6.72 -7.67 -4.75
CA THR A 75 6.21 -6.64 -3.84
C THR A 75 6.85 -5.29 -4.11
N ALA A 76 8.15 -5.24 -4.35
CA ALA A 76 8.84 -4.00 -4.71
C ALA A 76 8.33 -3.44 -6.05
N ALA A 77 8.16 -4.29 -7.06
CA ALA A 77 7.62 -3.89 -8.37
C ALA A 77 6.18 -3.38 -8.24
N TYR A 78 5.30 -4.13 -7.55
CA TYR A 78 3.93 -3.73 -7.29
C TYR A 78 3.87 -2.39 -6.55
N THR A 79 4.63 -2.26 -5.47
CA THR A 79 4.67 -1.04 -4.65
C THR A 79 5.06 0.18 -5.47
N LEU A 80 6.11 0.07 -6.27
CA LEU A 80 6.55 1.17 -7.12
C LEU A 80 5.49 1.55 -8.16
N MET A 81 4.94 0.56 -8.88
CA MET A 81 3.91 0.79 -9.89
C MET A 81 2.65 1.40 -9.28
N ASN A 82 2.16 0.85 -8.17
CA ASN A 82 0.94 1.28 -7.50
C ASN A 82 1.10 2.66 -6.87
N MET A 83 2.23 2.94 -6.21
CA MET A 83 2.56 4.25 -5.66
C MET A 83 2.55 5.33 -6.75
N VAL A 84 3.20 5.08 -7.88
CA VAL A 84 3.23 6.02 -9.01
C VAL A 84 1.83 6.21 -9.60
N ALA A 85 1.11 5.13 -9.88
CA ALA A 85 -0.22 5.18 -10.47
C ALA A 85 -1.22 5.92 -9.58
N ILE A 86 -1.28 5.61 -8.28
CA ILE A 86 -2.16 6.28 -7.33
C ILE A 86 -1.85 7.78 -7.29
N ASN A 87 -0.59 8.18 -7.12
CA ASN A 87 -0.23 9.59 -6.98
C ASN A 87 -0.49 10.39 -8.27
N VAL A 88 -0.18 9.82 -9.44
CA VAL A 88 -0.46 10.47 -10.74
C VAL A 88 -1.97 10.67 -10.93
N VAL A 89 -2.77 9.63 -10.74
CA VAL A 89 -4.23 9.70 -10.90
C VAL A 89 -4.84 10.63 -9.86
N SER A 90 -4.45 10.52 -8.59
CA SER A 90 -4.97 11.36 -7.50
C SER A 90 -4.66 12.84 -7.70
N PHE A 91 -3.43 13.17 -8.11
CA PHE A 91 -3.05 14.54 -8.38
C PHE A 91 -3.80 15.12 -9.59
N ALA A 92 -3.97 14.33 -10.66
CA ALA A 92 -4.77 14.74 -11.81
C ALA A 92 -6.24 14.98 -11.43
N LEU A 93 -6.83 14.09 -10.62
CA LEU A 93 -8.18 14.28 -10.09
C LEU A 93 -8.28 15.53 -9.18
N ALA A 94 -7.29 15.76 -8.31
CA ALA A 94 -7.24 16.94 -7.46
C ALA A 94 -7.21 18.24 -8.30
N MET A 95 -6.36 18.30 -9.32
CA MET A 95 -6.31 19.42 -10.26
C MET A 95 -7.63 19.65 -11.01
N LEU A 96 -8.39 18.59 -11.26
CA LEU A 96 -9.70 18.68 -11.89
C LEU A 96 -10.76 19.24 -10.92
N VAL A 97 -10.86 18.66 -9.71
CA VAL A 97 -11.94 19.01 -8.75
C VAL A 97 -11.66 20.29 -7.94
N THR A 98 -10.47 20.90 -8.04
CA THR A 98 -10.17 22.23 -7.50
C THR A 98 -10.60 23.36 -8.44
N ARG A 99 -10.91 23.07 -9.70
CA ARG A 99 -11.50 24.07 -10.61
C ARG A 99 -12.91 24.46 -10.17
N PRO A 100 -13.43 25.60 -10.62
CA PRO A 100 -14.81 26.05 -10.33
C PRO A 100 -15.84 25.22 -11.12
N LEU A 101 -15.97 23.94 -10.74
CA LEU A 101 -16.94 22.99 -11.33
C LEU A 101 -18.24 23.00 -10.54
N LYS A 102 -19.39 22.98 -11.25
CA LYS A 102 -20.69 22.77 -10.62
C LYS A 102 -20.72 21.35 -10.03
N GLY A 103 -21.07 21.24 -8.74
CA GLY A 103 -21.15 19.94 -8.06
C GLY A 103 -19.80 19.33 -7.66
N ARG A 104 -18.72 20.09 -7.54
CA ARG A 104 -17.38 19.60 -7.20
C ARG A 104 -17.34 18.67 -5.97
N ASN A 105 -18.18 18.93 -4.97
CA ASN A 105 -18.26 18.11 -3.75
C ASN A 105 -18.85 16.72 -4.03
N ILE A 106 -19.76 16.59 -5.02
CA ILE A 106 -20.30 15.29 -5.44
C ILE A 106 -19.21 14.47 -6.11
N TYR A 107 -18.39 15.07 -6.97
CA TYR A 107 -17.23 14.37 -7.56
C TYR A 107 -16.21 13.95 -6.52
N ARG A 108 -15.89 14.85 -5.56
CA ARG A 108 -14.98 14.50 -4.42
C ARG A 108 -15.52 13.32 -3.63
N ALA A 109 -16.80 13.33 -3.28
CA ALA A 109 -17.44 12.22 -2.56
C ALA A 109 -17.45 10.94 -3.40
N GLY A 110 -17.83 11.01 -4.69
CA GLY A 110 -17.89 9.87 -5.59
C GLY A 110 -16.53 9.18 -5.78
N PHE A 111 -15.45 9.94 -5.95
CA PHE A 111 -14.10 9.37 -6.04
C PHE A 111 -13.60 8.80 -4.71
N PHE A 112 -14.11 9.27 -3.57
CA PHE A 112 -13.73 8.76 -2.26
C PHE A 112 -14.40 7.42 -1.90
N VAL A 113 -15.62 7.16 -2.43
CA VAL A 113 -16.43 5.96 -2.10
C VAL A 113 -15.66 4.65 -2.27
N PRO A 114 -14.86 4.42 -3.33
CA PRO A 114 -14.11 3.17 -3.49
C PRO A 114 -13.22 2.81 -2.31
N ASN A 115 -12.65 3.79 -1.63
CA ASN A 115 -11.78 3.58 -0.47
C ASN A 115 -12.52 3.02 0.76
N LEU A 116 -13.84 3.15 0.80
CA LEU A 116 -14.68 2.62 1.89
C LEU A 116 -14.98 1.12 1.73
N ILE A 117 -14.71 0.56 0.55
CA ILE A 117 -14.95 -0.85 0.26
C ILE A 117 -13.77 -1.66 0.82
N GLY A 118 -14.06 -2.67 1.63
CA GLY A 118 -13.03 -3.57 2.16
C GLY A 118 -12.28 -4.31 1.06
N GLY A 119 -10.97 -4.44 1.20
CA GLY A 119 -10.09 -4.98 0.15
C GLY A 119 -10.45 -6.39 -0.32
N LEU A 120 -10.92 -7.27 0.59
CA LEU A 120 -11.36 -8.62 0.23
C LEU A 120 -12.59 -8.58 -0.70
N ILE A 121 -13.61 -7.81 -0.34
CA ILE A 121 -14.83 -7.66 -1.15
C ILE A 121 -14.47 -7.05 -2.51
N LEU A 122 -13.65 -6.01 -2.47
CA LEU A 122 -13.19 -5.32 -3.67
C LEU A 122 -12.48 -6.27 -4.64
N GLY A 123 -11.58 -7.12 -4.15
CA GLY A 123 -10.84 -8.05 -4.98
C GLY A 123 -11.76 -9.05 -5.68
N TYR A 124 -12.78 -9.60 -5.00
CA TYR A 124 -13.77 -10.49 -5.62
C TYR A 124 -14.63 -9.79 -6.67
N ILE A 125 -15.04 -8.52 -6.41
CA ILE A 125 -15.79 -7.74 -7.41
C ILE A 125 -14.94 -7.57 -8.68
N TRP A 126 -13.68 -7.17 -8.55
CA TRP A 126 -12.78 -6.98 -9.68
C TRP A 126 -12.38 -8.30 -10.36
N GLN A 127 -12.28 -9.40 -9.60
CA GLN A 127 -12.07 -10.72 -10.17
C GLN A 127 -13.22 -11.09 -11.13
N PHE A 128 -14.48 -10.85 -10.71
CA PHE A 128 -15.65 -11.03 -11.57
C PHE A 128 -15.60 -10.09 -12.80
N ILE A 129 -15.22 -8.82 -12.60
CA ILE A 129 -15.12 -7.85 -13.71
C ILE A 129 -14.10 -8.32 -14.74
N PHE A 130 -12.90 -8.72 -14.32
CA PHE A 130 -11.83 -9.14 -15.23
C PHE A 130 -12.07 -10.49 -15.90
N ASN A 131 -12.69 -11.44 -15.20
CA ASN A 131 -12.86 -12.81 -15.70
C ASN A 131 -14.20 -13.03 -16.41
N SER A 132 -15.21 -12.19 -16.17
CA SER A 132 -16.55 -12.40 -16.68
C SER A 132 -17.14 -11.17 -17.37
N ALA A 133 -17.20 -10.01 -16.70
CA ALA A 133 -17.89 -8.84 -17.24
C ALA A 133 -17.19 -8.28 -18.49
N ILE A 134 -15.87 -8.07 -18.46
CA ILE A 134 -15.10 -7.57 -19.61
C ILE A 134 -15.14 -8.54 -20.79
N PRO A 135 -14.92 -9.86 -20.64
CA PRO A 135 -15.06 -10.82 -21.73
C PRO A 135 -16.47 -10.86 -22.32
N SER A 136 -17.50 -10.82 -21.49
CA SER A 136 -18.91 -10.82 -21.97
C SER A 136 -19.23 -9.56 -22.78
N LEU A 137 -18.76 -8.39 -22.35
CA LEU A 137 -18.86 -7.16 -23.12
C LEU A 137 -18.10 -7.26 -24.43
N GLY A 138 -16.86 -7.82 -24.41
CA GLY A 138 -16.08 -8.07 -25.62
C GLY A 138 -16.83 -8.91 -26.64
N THR A 139 -17.48 -9.97 -26.20
CA THR A 139 -18.35 -10.80 -27.06
C THR A 139 -19.53 -10.02 -27.62
N ALA A 140 -20.23 -9.25 -26.76
CA ALA A 140 -21.42 -8.50 -27.16
C ALA A 140 -21.10 -7.39 -28.20
N VAL A 141 -19.93 -6.78 -28.17
CA VAL A 141 -19.50 -5.72 -29.11
C VAL A 141 -18.62 -6.27 -30.25
N GLY A 142 -18.42 -7.58 -30.35
CA GLY A 142 -17.61 -8.21 -31.40
C GLY A 142 -16.08 -8.01 -31.26
N LEU A 143 -15.59 -7.57 -30.08
CA LEU A 143 -14.17 -7.42 -29.79
C LEU A 143 -13.57 -8.74 -29.29
N THR A 144 -13.23 -9.63 -30.24
CA THR A 144 -12.71 -10.98 -29.97
C THR A 144 -11.47 -11.00 -29.08
N ALA A 145 -10.63 -9.95 -29.12
CA ALA A 145 -9.47 -9.82 -28.29
C ALA A 145 -9.79 -9.79 -26.78
N LEU A 146 -10.90 -9.17 -26.39
CA LEU A 146 -11.36 -9.10 -24.99
C LEU A 146 -12.08 -10.39 -24.57
N ALA A 147 -12.71 -11.09 -25.51
CA ALA A 147 -13.44 -12.33 -25.27
C ALA A 147 -12.52 -13.57 -25.16
N ASN A 148 -11.28 -13.47 -25.64
CA ASN A 148 -10.35 -14.60 -25.67
C ASN A 148 -9.83 -14.94 -24.27
N PRO A 149 -10.03 -16.18 -23.77
CA PRO A 149 -9.52 -16.60 -22.45
C PRO A 149 -8.02 -16.44 -22.24
N ALA A 150 -7.22 -16.55 -23.33
CA ALA A 150 -5.76 -16.35 -23.25
C ALA A 150 -5.36 -14.90 -23.00
N ASN A 151 -6.27 -13.94 -23.19
CA ASN A 151 -6.04 -12.51 -23.00
C ASN A 151 -6.69 -11.97 -21.71
N LEU A 152 -7.24 -12.84 -20.85
CA LEU A 152 -7.79 -12.40 -19.58
C LEU A 152 -6.70 -11.73 -18.73
N MET A 153 -7.06 -10.64 -18.06
CA MET A 153 -6.12 -9.87 -17.25
C MET A 153 -5.44 -10.71 -16.16
N LEU A 154 -6.14 -11.71 -15.63
CA LEU A 154 -5.64 -12.58 -14.56
C LEU A 154 -4.99 -13.88 -15.08
N ALA A 155 -4.89 -14.09 -16.39
CA ALA A 155 -4.34 -15.33 -16.98
C ALA A 155 -2.79 -15.41 -16.90
N ARG A 156 -2.10 -14.27 -16.81
CA ARG A 156 -0.63 -14.21 -16.76
C ARG A 156 -0.20 -13.37 -15.55
N SER A 157 0.91 -13.73 -14.90
CA SER A 157 1.40 -13.03 -13.70
C SER A 157 1.67 -11.54 -13.94
N THR A 158 2.22 -11.17 -15.10
CA THR A 158 2.48 -9.77 -15.44
C THR A 158 1.21 -8.95 -15.59
N THR A 159 0.20 -9.46 -16.32
CA THR A 159 -1.10 -8.77 -16.47
C THR A 159 -1.91 -8.79 -15.19
N ALA A 160 -1.82 -9.84 -14.39
CA ALA A 160 -2.44 -9.93 -13.06
C ALA A 160 -1.83 -8.91 -12.09
N LEU A 161 -0.51 -8.68 -12.14
CA LEU A 161 0.14 -7.62 -11.37
C LEU A 161 -0.37 -6.23 -11.78
N VAL A 162 -0.52 -5.98 -13.08
CA VAL A 162 -1.12 -4.73 -13.59
C VAL A 162 -2.59 -4.60 -13.16
N ALA A 163 -3.36 -5.70 -13.18
CA ALA A 163 -4.73 -5.72 -12.67
C ALA A 163 -4.79 -5.31 -11.19
N MET A 164 -3.89 -5.82 -10.35
CA MET A 164 -3.77 -5.41 -8.94
C MET A 164 -3.47 -3.91 -8.80
N VAL A 165 -2.61 -3.34 -9.66
CA VAL A 165 -2.32 -1.90 -9.67
C VAL A 165 -3.55 -1.08 -10.08
N ILE A 166 -4.32 -1.54 -11.07
CA ILE A 166 -5.58 -0.88 -11.46
C ILE A 166 -6.57 -0.85 -10.30
N VAL A 167 -6.77 -2.00 -9.63
CA VAL A 167 -7.66 -2.12 -8.48
C VAL A 167 -7.21 -1.24 -7.32
N GLY A 168 -5.92 -1.29 -6.98
CA GLY A 168 -5.34 -0.46 -5.92
C GLY A 168 -5.44 1.04 -6.23
N THR A 169 -5.18 1.44 -7.47
CA THR A 169 -5.32 2.83 -7.91
C THR A 169 -6.77 3.28 -7.81
N TRP A 170 -7.74 2.50 -8.30
CA TRP A 170 -9.16 2.83 -8.21
C TRP A 170 -9.62 2.95 -6.75
N GLN A 171 -9.14 2.08 -5.86
CA GLN A 171 -9.48 2.11 -4.44
C GLN A 171 -8.94 3.36 -3.73
N TYR A 172 -7.66 3.68 -3.95
CA TYR A 172 -6.98 4.69 -3.13
C TYR A 172 -6.90 6.07 -3.77
N ALA A 173 -7.14 6.22 -5.08
CA ALA A 173 -6.95 7.49 -5.77
C ALA A 173 -7.81 8.62 -5.18
N GLY A 174 -9.06 8.36 -4.82
CA GLY A 174 -9.93 9.37 -4.24
C GLY A 174 -9.52 9.80 -2.83
N TYR A 175 -9.03 8.87 -2.01
CA TYR A 175 -8.49 9.18 -0.68
C TYR A 175 -7.25 10.09 -0.78
N ILE A 176 -6.31 9.72 -1.61
CA ILE A 176 -5.08 10.50 -1.83
C ILE A 176 -5.39 11.84 -2.53
N MET A 177 -6.38 11.87 -3.43
CA MET A 177 -6.86 13.11 -4.07
C MET A 177 -7.27 14.16 -3.04
N VAL A 178 -7.97 13.78 -1.96
CA VAL A 178 -8.42 14.74 -0.93
C VAL A 178 -7.22 15.45 -0.27
N ILE A 179 -6.12 14.74 -0.04
CA ILE A 179 -4.88 15.32 0.53
C ILE A 179 -4.29 16.35 -0.44
N TYR A 180 -4.23 16.02 -1.74
CA TYR A 180 -3.76 16.97 -2.76
C TYR A 180 -4.69 18.16 -2.92
N VAL A 181 -6.02 17.95 -2.85
CA VAL A 181 -7.01 19.04 -2.89
C VAL A 181 -6.76 20.03 -1.75
N ALA A 182 -6.60 19.54 -0.52
CA ALA A 182 -6.32 20.41 0.62
C ALA A 182 -5.04 21.25 0.40
N ALA A 183 -3.97 20.63 -0.11
CA ALA A 183 -2.73 21.34 -0.39
C ALA A 183 -2.84 22.34 -1.54
N ILE A 184 -3.60 22.04 -2.59
CA ILE A 184 -3.80 22.98 -3.71
C ILE A 184 -4.65 24.18 -3.26
N GLU A 185 -5.63 23.98 -2.40
CA GLU A 185 -6.51 25.05 -1.89
C GLU A 185 -5.78 26.00 -0.90
N THR A 186 -4.58 25.63 -0.38
CA THR A 186 -3.76 26.57 0.43
C THR A 186 -2.92 27.53 -0.41
N ILE A 187 -2.80 27.34 -1.72
CA ILE A 187 -2.02 28.22 -2.59
C ILE A 187 -2.72 29.58 -2.68
N PRO A 188 -2.05 30.70 -2.34
CA PRO A 188 -2.62 32.03 -2.44
C PRO A 188 -3.13 32.33 -3.85
N GLN A 189 -4.33 32.92 -3.95
CA GLN A 189 -4.97 33.20 -5.23
C GLN A 189 -4.19 34.25 -6.03
N GLU A 190 -3.51 35.16 -5.34
CA GLU A 190 -2.68 36.22 -5.92
C GLU A 190 -1.56 35.66 -6.82
N LEU A 191 -0.98 34.52 -6.44
CA LEU A 191 0.04 33.85 -7.26
C LEU A 191 -0.53 33.31 -8.58
N ASN A 192 -1.75 32.80 -8.55
CA ASN A 192 -2.45 32.38 -9.75
C ASN A 192 -2.81 33.56 -10.65
N GLU A 193 -3.32 34.64 -10.08
CA GLU A 193 -3.70 35.87 -10.80
C GLU A 193 -2.47 36.54 -11.44
N ALA A 194 -1.38 36.73 -10.69
CA ALA A 194 -0.12 37.22 -11.21
C ALA A 194 0.40 36.39 -12.40
N SER A 195 0.34 35.06 -12.29
CA SER A 195 0.75 34.18 -13.36
C SER A 195 -0.09 34.26 -14.63
N PHE A 196 -1.38 34.65 -14.50
CA PHE A 196 -2.25 34.92 -15.64
C PHE A 196 -1.85 36.25 -16.33
N ILE A 197 -1.54 37.30 -15.55
CA ILE A 197 -1.09 38.60 -16.06
C ILE A 197 0.24 38.41 -16.80
N ASP A 198 1.16 37.60 -16.29
CA ASP A 198 2.45 37.25 -16.91
C ASP A 198 2.33 36.33 -18.15
N GLY A 199 1.12 35.95 -18.55
CA GLY A 199 0.86 35.08 -19.69
C GLY A 199 1.39 33.63 -19.53
N ALA A 200 1.55 33.16 -18.29
CA ALA A 200 2.05 31.80 -18.06
C ALA A 200 1.04 30.74 -18.52
N SER A 201 1.50 29.79 -19.35
CA SER A 201 0.68 28.65 -19.77
C SER A 201 0.25 27.78 -18.60
N PRO A 202 -0.84 26.98 -18.72
CA PRO A 202 -1.29 26.07 -17.66
C PRO A 202 -0.19 25.10 -17.20
N TRP A 203 0.63 24.60 -18.13
CA TRP A 203 1.75 23.71 -17.84
C TRP A 203 2.87 24.42 -17.05
N ARG A 204 3.17 25.66 -17.40
CA ARG A 204 4.17 26.47 -16.67
C ARG A 204 3.69 26.77 -15.25
N ARG A 205 2.41 27.10 -15.06
CA ARG A 205 1.80 27.31 -13.71
C ARG A 205 1.84 26.03 -12.88
N LEU A 206 1.48 24.88 -13.48
CA LEU A 206 1.55 23.59 -12.81
C LEU A 206 2.96 23.32 -12.29
N ARG A 207 3.99 23.46 -13.15
CA ARG A 207 5.37 23.10 -12.84
C ARG A 207 6.07 24.10 -11.92
N SER A 208 5.77 25.42 -12.06
CA SER A 208 6.49 26.47 -11.36
C SER A 208 5.77 26.99 -10.11
N ILE A 209 4.46 26.76 -9.96
CA ILE A 209 3.66 27.23 -8.83
C ILE A 209 3.07 26.03 -8.09
N THR A 210 2.16 25.28 -8.72
CA THR A 210 1.39 24.26 -8.04
C THR A 210 2.26 23.13 -7.48
N MET A 211 3.11 22.50 -8.31
CA MET A 211 3.94 21.37 -7.86
C MET A 211 4.96 21.76 -6.77
N PRO A 212 5.67 22.91 -6.84
CA PRO A 212 6.57 23.30 -5.76
C PRO A 212 5.86 23.60 -4.44
N LEU A 213 4.73 24.30 -4.48
CA LEU A 213 3.97 24.68 -3.28
C LEU A 213 3.22 23.52 -2.64
N THR A 214 2.94 22.43 -3.39
CA THR A 214 2.29 21.22 -2.87
C THR A 214 3.30 20.11 -2.49
N ARG A 215 4.60 20.37 -2.47
CA ARG A 215 5.63 19.35 -2.20
C ARG A 215 5.44 18.60 -0.88
N GLN A 216 5.00 19.28 0.17
CA GLN A 216 4.71 18.65 1.45
C GLN A 216 3.62 17.57 1.31
N ALA A 217 2.56 17.86 0.53
CA ALA A 217 1.53 16.87 0.24
C ALA A 217 2.09 15.66 -0.54
N PHE A 218 3.01 15.87 -1.50
CA PHE A 218 3.68 14.77 -2.17
C PHE A 218 4.50 13.89 -1.21
N THR A 219 5.19 14.47 -0.24
CA THR A 219 5.91 13.69 0.77
C THR A 219 4.97 12.79 1.56
N VAL A 220 3.86 13.34 2.03
CA VAL A 220 2.85 12.60 2.81
C VAL A 220 2.18 11.52 1.96
N THR A 221 1.74 11.86 0.76
CA THR A 221 1.00 10.91 -0.10
C THR A 221 1.88 9.79 -0.63
N LEU A 222 3.14 10.07 -0.99
CA LEU A 222 4.10 9.04 -1.36
C LEU A 222 4.41 8.10 -0.19
N PHE A 223 4.54 8.61 1.03
CA PHE A 223 4.71 7.79 2.22
C PHE A 223 3.49 6.89 2.46
N LEU A 224 2.29 7.45 2.46
CA LEU A 224 1.05 6.68 2.67
C LEU A 224 0.86 5.60 1.60
N THR A 225 1.06 5.93 0.33
CA THR A 225 0.89 4.98 -0.77
C THR A 225 1.99 3.92 -0.79
N LEU A 226 3.23 4.25 -0.42
CA LEU A 226 4.32 3.29 -0.25
C LEU A 226 3.95 2.27 0.83
N VAL A 227 3.61 2.73 2.03
CA VAL A 227 3.29 1.84 3.16
C VAL A 227 2.07 0.96 2.85
N ASN A 228 0.99 1.54 2.27
CA ASN A 228 -0.21 0.79 1.94
C ASN A 228 0.03 -0.24 0.83
N SER A 229 0.82 0.11 -0.20
CA SER A 229 1.14 -0.82 -1.29
C SER A 229 2.06 -1.95 -0.82
N PHE A 230 3.07 -1.63 0.00
CA PHE A 230 4.03 -2.62 0.48
C PHE A 230 3.37 -3.68 1.36
N LYS A 231 2.41 -3.29 2.20
CA LYS A 231 1.66 -4.21 3.08
C LYS A 231 0.38 -4.78 2.47
N GLN A 232 0.21 -4.67 1.14
CA GLN A 232 -1.01 -5.15 0.48
C GLN A 232 -1.18 -6.66 0.64
N PHE A 233 -2.33 -7.08 1.16
CA PHE A 233 -2.72 -8.46 1.42
C PHE A 233 -4.11 -8.77 0.85
N ASP A 234 -5.13 -8.04 1.25
CA ASP A 234 -6.53 -8.35 1.02
C ASP A 234 -6.88 -8.52 -0.48
N VAL A 235 -6.51 -7.54 -1.31
CA VAL A 235 -6.75 -7.59 -2.75
C VAL A 235 -5.90 -8.69 -3.39
N ASN A 236 -4.68 -8.94 -2.91
CA ASN A 236 -3.84 -10.02 -3.44
C ASN A 236 -4.50 -11.39 -3.21
N VAL A 237 -5.03 -11.63 -2.01
CA VAL A 237 -5.72 -12.89 -1.67
C VAL A 237 -7.01 -13.04 -2.49
N SER A 238 -7.85 -12.02 -2.57
CA SER A 238 -9.18 -12.13 -3.17
C SER A 238 -9.20 -11.99 -4.68
N LEU A 239 -8.30 -11.22 -5.28
CA LEU A 239 -8.25 -11.02 -6.74
C LEU A 239 -7.53 -12.15 -7.46
N THR A 240 -6.37 -12.57 -6.96
CA THR A 240 -5.46 -13.50 -7.65
C THR A 240 -5.16 -14.78 -6.87
N ALA A 241 -5.39 -14.78 -5.55
CA ALA A 241 -4.94 -15.85 -4.64
C ALA A 241 -3.44 -16.20 -4.84
N GLY A 242 -2.62 -15.19 -5.19
CA GLY A 242 -1.20 -15.37 -5.53
C GLY A 242 -0.93 -15.85 -6.96
N GLY A 243 -1.94 -16.38 -7.68
CA GLY A 243 -1.77 -16.92 -9.04
C GLY A 243 -1.66 -15.85 -10.14
N PRO A 244 -1.44 -16.27 -11.39
CA PRO A 244 -1.10 -17.61 -11.83
C PRO A 244 0.33 -18.04 -11.48
N SER A 245 0.60 -19.35 -11.58
CA SER A 245 1.94 -19.90 -11.26
C SER A 245 3.00 -19.47 -12.27
N VAL A 246 4.23 -19.31 -11.78
CA VAL A 246 5.44 -19.03 -12.58
C VAL A 246 6.56 -19.98 -12.18
N ILE A 247 7.52 -20.18 -13.07
CA ILE A 247 8.75 -20.92 -12.73
C ILE A 247 9.85 -19.92 -12.42
N PHE A 248 10.38 -19.96 -11.21
CA PHE A 248 11.51 -19.16 -10.77
C PHE A 248 12.54 -20.04 -10.04
N ALA A 249 13.81 -19.90 -10.40
CA ALA A 249 14.91 -20.75 -9.90
C ALA A 249 14.61 -22.26 -9.98
N GLY A 250 13.91 -22.70 -11.05
CA GLY A 250 13.54 -24.10 -11.27
C GLY A 250 12.39 -24.62 -10.39
N LYS A 251 11.71 -23.76 -9.64
CA LYS A 251 10.56 -24.12 -8.80
C LYS A 251 9.28 -23.42 -9.26
N PRO A 252 8.12 -24.10 -9.22
CA PRO A 252 6.83 -23.43 -9.43
C PRO A 252 6.51 -22.57 -8.21
N LEU A 253 6.23 -21.28 -8.43
CA LEU A 253 5.85 -20.32 -7.41
C LEU A 253 4.54 -19.62 -7.80
N TYR A 254 3.92 -18.97 -6.83
CA TYR A 254 2.79 -18.10 -7.06
C TYR A 254 3.26 -16.76 -7.67
N GLY A 255 2.80 -16.45 -8.90
CA GLY A 255 3.34 -15.37 -9.72
C GLY A 255 2.95 -13.95 -9.30
N THR A 256 1.95 -13.81 -8.42
CA THR A 256 1.55 -12.51 -7.85
C THR A 256 1.53 -12.53 -6.31
N GLU A 257 2.18 -13.50 -5.68
CA GLU A 257 2.28 -13.60 -4.24
C GLU A 257 3.12 -12.46 -3.67
N LEU A 258 2.47 -11.48 -3.04
CA LEU A 258 3.16 -10.41 -2.34
C LEU A 258 3.71 -10.88 -0.98
N LEU A 259 4.67 -10.15 -0.42
CA LEU A 259 5.34 -10.51 0.83
C LEU A 259 4.37 -10.74 2.01
N ALA A 260 3.32 -9.92 2.13
CA ALA A 260 2.34 -10.11 3.19
C ALA A 260 1.62 -11.47 3.07
N MET A 261 1.31 -11.89 1.85
CA MET A 261 0.72 -13.21 1.58
C MET A 261 1.75 -14.34 1.80
N ASN A 262 2.99 -14.15 1.37
CA ASN A 262 4.07 -15.11 1.61
C ASN A 262 4.34 -15.35 3.11
N ILE A 263 4.30 -14.31 3.93
CA ILE A 263 4.41 -14.40 5.39
C ILE A 263 3.25 -15.22 5.96
N TYR A 264 2.02 -14.94 5.52
CA TYR A 264 0.82 -15.66 5.93
C TYR A 264 0.88 -17.15 5.54
N ASP A 265 1.27 -17.44 4.31
CA ASP A 265 1.36 -18.79 3.79
C ASP A 265 2.45 -19.61 4.51
N GLN A 266 3.59 -19.00 4.78
CA GLN A 266 4.66 -19.66 5.57
C GLN A 266 4.23 -19.96 6.99
N GLY A 267 3.64 -18.98 7.67
CA GLY A 267 3.25 -19.16 9.07
C GLY A 267 2.10 -20.14 9.25
N LEU A 268 1.01 -19.91 8.51
CA LEU A 268 -0.27 -20.59 8.77
C LEU A 268 -0.52 -21.80 7.87
N ARG A 269 -0.15 -21.75 6.57
CA ARG A 269 -0.38 -22.87 5.65
C ARG A 269 0.73 -23.92 5.70
N ALA A 270 1.99 -23.47 5.82
CA ALA A 270 3.14 -24.37 5.93
C ALA A 270 3.43 -24.80 7.36
N ASP A 271 2.67 -24.31 8.36
CA ASP A 271 2.84 -24.60 9.79
C ASP A 271 4.24 -24.23 10.35
N ASP A 272 4.90 -23.24 9.73
CA ASP A 272 6.18 -22.70 10.19
C ASP A 272 5.99 -21.28 10.74
N MET A 273 5.45 -21.19 11.94
CA MET A 273 5.16 -19.90 12.59
C MET A 273 6.43 -19.10 12.84
N ALA A 274 7.51 -19.74 13.25
CA ALA A 274 8.79 -19.08 13.50
C ALA A 274 9.41 -18.52 12.22
N GLY A 275 9.38 -19.28 11.12
CA GLY A 275 9.80 -18.81 9.80
C GLY A 275 8.92 -17.67 9.27
N GLY A 276 7.59 -17.76 9.48
CA GLY A 276 6.65 -16.67 9.17
C GLY A 276 6.97 -15.40 9.95
N GLN A 277 7.24 -15.51 11.26
CA GLN A 277 7.64 -14.38 12.12
C GLN A 277 8.99 -13.77 11.69
N ALA A 278 9.97 -14.60 11.33
CA ALA A 278 11.26 -14.11 10.84
C ALA A 278 11.09 -13.30 9.53
N ARG A 279 10.24 -13.77 8.59
CA ARG A 279 9.87 -13.02 7.38
C ARG A 279 9.17 -11.71 7.71
N ALA A 280 8.26 -11.71 8.70
CA ALA A 280 7.55 -10.50 9.14
C ALA A 280 8.52 -9.46 9.74
N VAL A 281 9.51 -9.88 10.52
CA VAL A 281 10.55 -8.99 11.05
C VAL A 281 11.39 -8.38 9.91
N VAL A 282 11.85 -9.20 8.96
CA VAL A 282 12.60 -8.71 7.78
C VAL A 282 11.75 -7.73 6.97
N PHE A 283 10.49 -8.08 6.72
CA PHE A 283 9.51 -7.20 6.04
C PHE A 283 9.38 -5.84 6.74
N PHE A 284 9.21 -5.85 8.06
CA PHE A 284 9.08 -4.62 8.84
C PHE A 284 10.35 -3.75 8.77
N VAL A 285 11.52 -4.36 8.95
CA VAL A 285 12.81 -3.63 8.88
C VAL A 285 13.00 -3.00 7.50
N VAL A 286 12.74 -3.74 6.43
CA VAL A 286 12.83 -3.20 5.06
C VAL A 286 11.86 -2.07 4.84
N LEU A 287 10.59 -2.23 5.27
CA LEU A 287 9.58 -1.16 5.13
C LEU A 287 10.02 0.11 5.86
N VAL A 288 10.52 0.00 7.10
CA VAL A 288 11.00 1.15 7.88
C VAL A 288 12.17 1.83 7.17
N ILE A 289 13.16 1.07 6.70
CA ILE A 289 14.32 1.62 5.98
C ILE A 289 13.88 2.39 4.73
N VAL A 290 13.04 1.76 3.89
CA VAL A 290 12.56 2.37 2.65
C VAL A 290 11.72 3.62 2.93
N ALA A 291 10.83 3.57 3.93
CA ALA A 291 10.01 4.70 4.35
C ALA A 291 10.84 5.87 4.87
N VAL A 292 11.85 5.61 5.71
CA VAL A 292 12.75 6.65 6.24
C VAL A 292 13.56 7.28 5.10
N ILE A 293 14.11 6.47 4.19
CA ILE A 293 14.87 6.98 3.03
C ILE A 293 13.95 7.87 2.16
N GLN A 294 12.74 7.42 1.88
CA GLN A 294 11.78 8.17 1.05
C GLN A 294 11.42 9.52 1.69
N VAL A 295 11.08 9.54 2.99
CA VAL A 295 10.74 10.77 3.71
C VAL A 295 11.95 11.71 3.77
N ALA A 296 13.15 11.21 4.10
CA ALA A 296 14.36 12.01 4.15
C ALA A 296 14.73 12.61 2.78
N ALA A 297 14.56 11.84 1.69
CA ALA A 297 14.83 12.32 0.34
C ALA A 297 13.85 13.43 -0.09
N ASN A 298 12.58 13.31 0.28
CA ASN A 298 11.56 14.29 -0.09
C ASN A 298 11.67 15.57 0.76
N LYS A 299 11.87 15.44 2.09
CA LYS A 299 11.99 16.59 3.01
C LYS A 299 13.10 17.57 2.62
N ARG A 300 14.22 17.07 2.06
CA ARG A 300 15.30 17.94 1.56
C ARG A 300 14.88 18.87 0.41
N ARG A 301 13.74 18.65 -0.20
CA ARG A 301 13.22 19.39 -1.35
C ARG A 301 11.98 20.21 -1.03
N GLU A 302 11.49 20.17 0.21
CA GLU A 302 10.35 20.98 0.66
C GLU A 302 10.77 22.45 0.74
N VAL A 303 9.86 23.33 0.30
CA VAL A 303 9.99 24.78 0.43
C VAL A 303 9.07 25.18 1.57
N GLU A 304 9.62 25.75 2.64
CA GLU A 304 8.83 26.39 3.68
C GLU A 304 8.35 27.75 3.13
N LEU A 305 7.04 28.02 3.22
CA LEU A 305 6.41 29.31 2.88
C LEU A 305 6.41 30.21 4.10
#